data_6e3289b954e46f8b6f569bada1293ba5
#
_entry.id   6e3289b954e46f8b6f569bada1293ba5
#
_cell.length_a   1.000
_cell.length_b   1.000
_cell.length_c   1.000
_cell.angle_alpha   90.00
_cell.angle_beta   90.00
_cell.angle_gamma   90.00
#
_symmetry.space_group_name_H-M   'P 1'
#
loop_
_entity.id
_entity.type
_entity.pdbx_description
1 polymer ?
#
loop_
_entity_poly.entity_id
_entity_poly.type
_entity_poly.pdbx_seq_one_letter_code
_entity_poly.pdbx_strand_id
1 'polypeptide(L)'
;MFSKSYAVDPQHIDFQGVMDGLFYPFYFEWARHAYFSEEFGINLDQLFELGHMYVVLEYRMKFKKSVHRNETVVITCHVEKHEKPTRVNVVQKMFVDGVIAAEGNFVCTCMIKGRPSIPQVIKNLI
;
A
#
# COMPACT_ATOMS: atom_id res chain seq x y z
N MET A 1 12.99 -0.76 8.58
CA MET A 1 11.75 -1.03 7.82
C MET A 1 11.14 0.26 7.34
N PHE A 2 10.65 0.29 6.12
CA PHE A 2 9.97 1.46 5.57
C PHE A 2 8.70 1.80 6.36
N SER A 3 8.51 3.08 6.67
CA SER A 3 7.27 3.59 7.23
C SER A 3 7.01 5.01 6.74
N LYS A 4 5.75 5.39 6.71
CA LYS A 4 5.32 6.72 6.29
C LYS A 4 4.16 7.16 7.17
N SER A 5 4.16 8.45 7.54
CA SER A 5 3.12 9.03 8.41
C SER A 5 2.17 9.90 7.59
N TYR A 6 0.89 9.84 7.93
CA TYR A 6 -0.14 10.67 7.31
C TYR A 6 -1.09 11.18 8.38
N ALA A 7 -1.40 12.47 8.32
CA ALA A 7 -2.47 13.03 9.13
C ALA A 7 -3.82 12.51 8.59
N VAL A 8 -4.73 12.15 9.48
CA VAL A 8 -6.06 11.72 9.09
C VAL A 8 -6.82 12.89 8.48
N ASP A 9 -7.34 12.70 7.26
CA ASP A 9 -8.16 13.69 6.60
C ASP A 9 -9.54 13.74 7.28
N PRO A 10 -9.99 14.92 7.77
CA PRO A 10 -11.30 15.04 8.40
C PRO A 10 -12.45 14.58 7.51
N GLN A 11 -12.30 14.66 6.18
CA GLN A 11 -13.33 14.23 5.24
C GLN A 11 -13.49 12.72 5.19
N HIS A 12 -12.52 11.98 5.72
CA HIS A 12 -12.58 10.51 5.80
C HIS A 12 -13.23 10.01 7.08
N ILE A 13 -13.55 10.90 8.00
CA ILE A 13 -14.22 10.57 9.26
C ILE A 13 -15.72 10.58 9.02
N ASP A 14 -16.39 9.49 9.40
CA ASP A 14 -17.81 9.35 9.22
C ASP A 14 -18.61 9.98 10.38
N PHE A 15 -19.94 9.85 10.32
CA PHE A 15 -20.82 10.44 11.32
C PHE A 15 -20.62 9.86 12.74
N GLN A 16 -19.99 8.69 12.84
CA GLN A 16 -19.69 8.05 14.13
C GLN A 16 -18.41 8.57 14.78
N GLY A 17 -17.66 9.43 14.09
CA GLY A 17 -16.42 9.99 14.60
C GLY A 17 -15.19 9.15 14.35
N VAL A 18 -15.29 8.12 13.51
CA VAL A 18 -14.18 7.24 13.16
C VAL A 18 -13.97 7.24 11.64
N MET A 19 -12.76 6.87 11.22
CA MET A 19 -12.48 6.73 9.79
C MET A 19 -13.37 5.64 9.20
N ASP A 20 -14.06 6.00 8.11
CA ASP A 20 -14.85 5.03 7.36
C ASP A 20 -13.93 3.98 6.74
N GLY A 21 -14.35 2.73 6.81
CA GLY A 21 -13.56 1.60 6.30
C GLY A 21 -13.17 1.73 4.84
N LEU A 22 -13.96 2.45 4.05
CA LEU A 22 -13.68 2.66 2.62
C LEU A 22 -12.45 3.52 2.38
N PHE A 23 -11.99 4.30 3.36
CA PHE A 23 -10.86 5.20 3.17
C PHE A 23 -9.51 4.64 3.62
N TYR A 24 -9.48 3.55 4.38
CA TYR A 24 -8.21 2.92 4.78
C TYR A 24 -7.33 2.56 3.56
N PRO A 25 -7.90 2.00 2.48
CA PRO A 25 -7.09 1.68 1.30
C PRO A 25 -6.36 2.87 0.69
N PHE A 26 -6.89 4.10 0.80
CA PHE A 26 -6.22 5.30 0.30
C PHE A 26 -4.87 5.49 0.97
N TYR A 27 -4.84 5.39 2.31
CA TYR A 27 -3.60 5.57 3.08
C TYR A 27 -2.59 4.47 2.76
N PHE A 28 -3.07 3.24 2.62
CA PHE A 28 -2.21 2.13 2.22
C PHE A 28 -1.64 2.35 0.82
N GLU A 29 -2.44 2.85 -0.12
CA GLU A 29 -1.96 3.14 -1.47
C GLU A 29 -0.90 4.23 -1.48
N TRP A 30 -1.13 5.33 -0.75
CA TRP A 30 -0.15 6.41 -0.65
C TRP A 30 1.18 5.89 -0.11
N ALA A 31 1.14 5.10 0.94
CA ALA A 31 2.35 4.52 1.52
C ALA A 31 3.03 3.54 0.56
N ARG A 32 2.26 2.75 -0.16
CA ARG A 32 2.78 1.78 -1.13
C ARG A 32 3.48 2.48 -2.29
N HIS A 33 2.89 3.56 -2.81
CA HIS A 33 3.52 4.36 -3.86
C HIS A 33 4.81 5.00 -3.36
N ALA A 34 4.80 5.55 -2.15
CA ALA A 34 5.99 6.12 -1.54
C ALA A 34 7.08 5.05 -1.35
N TYR A 35 6.70 3.86 -0.94
CA TYR A 35 7.61 2.73 -0.75
C TYR A 35 8.33 2.37 -2.05
N PHE A 36 7.58 2.21 -3.14
CA PHE A 36 8.17 1.89 -4.43
C PHE A 36 9.09 3.00 -4.93
N SER A 37 8.71 4.25 -4.73
CA SER A 37 9.52 5.40 -5.14
C SER A 37 10.80 5.53 -4.30
N GLU A 38 10.67 5.51 -2.98
CA GLU A 38 11.79 5.81 -2.07
C GLU A 38 12.75 4.63 -1.91
N GLU A 39 12.24 3.41 -1.87
CA GLU A 39 13.08 2.23 -1.67
C GLU A 39 13.64 1.66 -2.97
N PHE A 40 12.93 1.76 -4.07
CA PHE A 40 13.34 1.12 -5.33
C PHE A 40 13.56 2.11 -6.48
N GLY A 41 13.34 3.39 -6.25
CA GLY A 41 13.49 4.38 -7.30
C GLY A 41 12.47 4.24 -8.44
N ILE A 42 11.33 3.60 -8.17
CA ILE A 42 10.30 3.38 -9.17
C ILE A 42 9.42 4.61 -9.27
N ASN A 43 9.44 5.29 -10.41
CA ASN A 43 8.54 6.39 -10.70
C ASN A 43 7.39 5.85 -11.54
N LEU A 44 6.20 5.76 -10.94
CA LEU A 44 5.05 5.13 -11.60
C LEU A 44 4.58 5.90 -12.83
N ASP A 45 4.65 7.23 -12.81
CA ASP A 45 4.25 8.05 -13.95
C ASP A 45 5.16 7.82 -15.15
N GLN A 46 6.48 7.80 -14.92
CA GLN A 46 7.45 7.54 -15.98
C GLN A 46 7.31 6.13 -16.53
N LEU A 47 7.07 5.15 -15.68
CA LEU A 47 6.90 3.77 -16.11
C LEU A 47 5.62 3.58 -16.92
N PHE A 48 4.56 4.30 -16.56
CA PHE A 48 3.33 4.27 -17.35
C PHE A 48 3.57 4.75 -18.79
N GLU A 49 4.37 5.80 -18.96
CA GLU A 49 4.75 6.30 -20.29
C GLU A 49 5.52 5.26 -21.10
N LEU A 50 6.21 4.34 -20.41
CA LEU A 50 6.93 3.22 -21.06
C LEU A 50 6.06 1.99 -21.26
N GLY A 51 4.77 2.05 -20.93
CA GLY A 51 3.84 0.94 -21.07
C GLY A 51 3.81 -0.02 -19.89
N HIS A 52 4.31 0.43 -18.72
CA HIS A 52 4.31 -0.36 -17.49
C HIS A 52 3.21 0.14 -16.57
N MET A 53 2.32 -0.73 -16.14
CA MET A 53 1.23 -0.38 -15.21
C MET A 53 1.31 -1.23 -13.96
N TYR A 54 1.40 -0.57 -12.80
CA TYR A 54 1.33 -1.26 -11.51
C TYR A 54 -0.13 -1.31 -11.06
N VAL A 55 -0.62 -2.51 -10.81
CA VAL A 55 -2.03 -2.71 -10.45
C VAL A 55 -2.18 -3.64 -9.26
N VAL A 56 -3.21 -3.40 -8.46
CA VAL A 56 -3.63 -4.29 -7.40
C VAL A 56 -4.66 -5.26 -7.99
N LEU A 57 -4.43 -6.55 -7.81
CA LEU A 57 -5.33 -7.60 -8.30
C LEU A 57 -6.39 -7.97 -7.27
N GLU A 58 -5.99 -8.00 -6.00
CA GLU A 58 -6.87 -8.27 -4.87
C GLU A 58 -6.23 -7.79 -3.60
N TYR A 59 -7.01 -7.56 -2.55
CA TYR A 59 -6.44 -7.31 -1.26
C TYR A 59 -7.35 -7.85 -0.16
N ARG A 60 -6.72 -8.16 0.98
CA ARG A 60 -7.39 -8.53 2.22
C ARG A 60 -6.99 -7.52 3.27
N MET A 61 -7.97 -7.00 3.98
CA MET A 61 -7.72 -6.03 5.03
C MET A 61 -8.43 -6.45 6.31
N LYS A 62 -7.76 -6.27 7.44
CA LYS A 62 -8.32 -6.50 8.76
C LYS A 62 -8.27 -5.23 9.56
N PHE A 63 -9.37 -4.90 10.22
CA PHE A 63 -9.48 -3.73 11.07
C PHE A 63 -9.34 -4.17 12.52
N LYS A 64 -8.39 -3.56 13.24
CA LYS A 64 -8.06 -3.94 14.62
C LYS A 64 -8.51 -2.91 15.63
N LYS A 65 -8.48 -1.62 15.26
CA LYS A 65 -8.81 -0.50 16.11
C LYS A 65 -9.30 0.65 15.26
N SER A 66 -10.33 1.35 15.72
CA SER A 66 -10.84 2.53 15.01
C SER A 66 -9.82 3.67 15.00
N VAL A 67 -9.75 4.37 13.88
CA VAL A 67 -8.95 5.58 13.72
C VAL A 67 -9.88 6.77 13.86
N HIS A 68 -9.47 7.77 14.64
CA HIS A 68 -10.29 8.92 14.99
C HIS A 68 -9.77 10.20 14.36
N ARG A 69 -10.59 11.24 14.45
CA ARG A 69 -10.25 12.59 14.01
C ARG A 69 -8.99 13.08 14.74
N ASN A 70 -8.17 13.85 14.03
CA ASN A 70 -6.95 14.46 14.56
C ASN A 70 -5.84 13.46 14.94
N GLU A 71 -5.99 12.20 14.56
CA GLU A 71 -4.91 11.23 14.72
C GLU A 71 -3.98 11.23 13.52
N THR A 72 -2.78 10.70 13.71
CA THR A 72 -1.80 10.47 12.66
C THR A 72 -1.59 8.97 12.55
N VAL A 73 -1.66 8.46 11.33
CA VAL A 73 -1.39 7.04 11.09
C VAL A 73 0.03 6.86 10.57
N VAL A 74 0.70 5.81 11.01
CA VAL A 74 2.01 5.39 10.52
C VAL A 74 1.82 4.08 9.79
N ILE A 75 2.24 4.04 8.53
CA ILE A 75 2.02 2.86 7.69
C ILE A 75 3.35 2.26 7.31
N THR A 76 3.51 0.98 7.59
CA THR A 76 4.66 0.20 7.15
C THR A 76 4.35 -0.46 5.82
N CYS A 77 5.40 -0.85 5.11
CA CYS A 77 5.25 -1.50 3.81
C CYS A 77 6.43 -2.44 3.59
N HIS A 78 6.11 -3.64 3.13
CA HIS A 78 7.12 -4.66 2.88
C HIS A 78 6.64 -5.58 1.75
N VAL A 79 7.47 -5.75 0.72
CA VAL A 79 7.14 -6.66 -0.38
C VAL A 79 7.60 -8.07 -0.05
N GLU A 80 6.75 -9.04 -0.34
CA GLU A 80 7.02 -10.46 -0.12
C GLU A 80 6.71 -11.26 -1.38
N LYS A 81 7.35 -12.42 -1.47
CA LYS A 81 7.14 -13.34 -2.57
C LYS A 81 5.70 -13.86 -2.59
N HIS A 82 5.12 -13.95 -3.78
CA HIS A 82 3.85 -14.63 -4.03
C HIS A 82 4.15 -16.00 -4.65
N GLU A 83 3.27 -16.97 -4.43
CA GLU A 83 3.42 -18.29 -5.05
C GLU A 83 3.39 -18.25 -6.58
N LYS A 84 2.66 -17.27 -7.16
CA LYS A 84 2.67 -17.04 -8.59
C LYS A 84 3.81 -16.08 -8.95
N PRO A 85 4.69 -16.44 -9.89
CA PRO A 85 5.89 -15.63 -10.19
C PRO A 85 5.59 -14.27 -10.83
N THR A 86 4.36 -14.05 -11.33
CA THR A 86 3.95 -12.79 -11.93
C THR A 86 3.31 -11.83 -10.92
N ARG A 87 3.29 -12.19 -9.64
CA ARG A 87 2.67 -11.40 -8.57
C ARG A 87 3.61 -11.21 -7.40
N VAL A 88 3.33 -10.21 -6.59
CA VAL A 88 3.97 -9.99 -5.29
C VAL A 88 2.89 -9.68 -4.26
N ASN A 89 3.21 -9.97 -3.00
CA ASN A 89 2.41 -9.54 -1.87
C ASN A 89 3.05 -8.29 -1.31
N VAL A 90 2.28 -7.23 -1.14
CA VAL A 90 2.72 -6.03 -0.42
C VAL A 90 2.00 -6.04 0.91
N VAL A 91 2.76 -6.30 1.96
CA VAL A 91 2.22 -6.43 3.32
C VAL A 91 2.36 -5.09 4.02
N GLN A 92 1.25 -4.57 4.51
CA GLN A 92 1.21 -3.23 5.09
C GLN A 92 0.45 -3.25 6.42
N LYS A 93 0.93 -2.44 7.35
CA LYS A 93 0.29 -2.26 8.66
C LYS A 93 0.12 -0.79 8.94
N MET A 94 -0.99 -0.44 9.57
CA MET A 94 -1.30 0.91 9.99
C MET A 94 -1.29 0.97 11.50
N PHE A 95 -0.56 1.94 12.05
CA PHE A 95 -0.44 2.14 13.50
C PHE A 95 -0.91 3.53 13.89
N VAL A 96 -1.51 3.64 15.06
CA VAL A 96 -1.80 4.92 15.72
C VAL A 96 -1.19 4.84 17.11
N ASP A 97 -0.31 5.77 17.43
CA ASP A 97 0.41 5.80 18.73
C ASP A 97 1.04 4.44 19.08
N GLY A 98 1.64 3.79 18.08
CA GLY A 98 2.30 2.51 18.25
C GLY A 98 1.38 1.30 18.36
N VAL A 99 0.07 1.49 18.28
CA VAL A 99 -0.92 0.41 18.35
C VAL A 99 -1.46 0.12 16.96
N ILE A 100 -1.52 -1.15 16.58
CA ILE A 100 -2.00 -1.54 15.26
C ILE A 100 -3.49 -1.22 15.10
N ALA A 101 -3.83 -0.47 14.06
CA ALA A 101 -5.21 -0.10 13.74
C ALA A 101 -5.77 -0.94 12.60
N ALA A 102 -4.94 -1.29 11.63
CA ALA A 102 -5.36 -2.11 10.49
C ALA A 102 -4.14 -2.78 9.88
N GLU A 103 -4.39 -3.85 9.15
CA GLU A 103 -3.34 -4.52 8.37
C GLU A 103 -3.93 -4.96 7.03
N GLY A 104 -3.10 -4.97 5.99
CA GLY A 104 -3.53 -5.37 4.67
C GLY A 104 -2.46 -6.15 3.93
N ASN A 105 -2.92 -7.07 3.10
CA ASN A 105 -2.07 -7.74 2.12
C ASN A 105 -2.62 -7.40 0.74
N PHE A 106 -1.80 -6.73 -0.07
CA PHE A 106 -2.17 -6.29 -1.41
C PHE A 106 -1.41 -7.13 -2.42
N VAL A 107 -2.15 -7.92 -3.19
CA VAL A 107 -1.56 -8.74 -4.26
C VAL A 107 -1.45 -7.86 -5.49
N CYS A 108 -0.23 -7.61 -5.92
CA CYS A 108 0.06 -6.68 -7.00
C CYS A 108 0.80 -7.36 -8.14
N THR A 109 0.67 -6.78 -9.32
CA THR A 109 1.49 -7.13 -10.47
C THR A 109 1.85 -5.86 -11.23
N CYS A 110 2.78 -5.99 -12.16
CA CYS A 110 3.08 -4.97 -13.14
C CYS A 110 2.65 -5.49 -14.50
N MET A 111 1.82 -4.72 -15.21
CA MET A 111 1.44 -5.05 -16.58
C MET A 111 2.44 -4.38 -17.52
N ILE A 112 3.21 -5.18 -18.23
CA ILE A 112 4.19 -4.70 -19.20
C ILE A 112 3.70 -5.11 -20.58
N LYS A 113 3.32 -4.12 -21.40
CA LYS A 113 2.77 -4.36 -22.75
C LYS A 113 1.60 -5.36 -22.71
N GLY A 114 0.72 -5.19 -21.72
CA GLY A 114 -0.46 -6.03 -21.57
C GLY A 114 -0.22 -7.40 -20.95
N ARG A 115 0.98 -7.69 -20.47
CA ARG A 115 1.32 -8.97 -19.84
C ARG A 115 1.77 -8.78 -18.39
N PRO A 116 1.30 -9.62 -17.45
CA PRO A 116 1.75 -9.53 -16.07
C PRO A 116 3.22 -9.94 -15.94
N SER A 117 3.98 -9.15 -15.19
CA SER A 117 5.39 -9.38 -14.95
C SER A 117 5.80 -8.68 -13.65
N ILE A 118 6.95 -9.05 -13.09
CA ILE A 118 7.51 -8.37 -11.92
C ILE A 118 8.84 -7.75 -12.33
N PRO A 119 9.04 -6.44 -12.09
CA PRO A 119 10.31 -5.79 -12.40
C PRO A 119 11.48 -6.46 -11.68
N GLN A 120 12.64 -6.48 -12.33
CA GLN A 120 13.82 -7.15 -11.80
C GLN A 120 14.26 -6.57 -10.45
N VAL A 121 14.10 -5.26 -10.26
CA VAL A 121 14.47 -4.59 -9.00
C VAL A 121 13.67 -5.16 -7.82
N ILE A 122 12.43 -5.55 -8.05
CA ILE A 122 11.59 -6.18 -7.03
C ILE A 122 11.93 -7.67 -6.90
N LYS A 123 12.16 -8.37 -8.02
CA LYS A 123 12.54 -9.78 -8.00
C LYS A 123 13.79 -10.03 -7.18
N ASN A 124 14.74 -9.08 -7.19
CA ASN A 124 16.00 -9.22 -6.46
C ASN A 124 15.81 -9.20 -4.93
N LEU A 125 14.63 -8.82 -4.46
CA LEU A 125 14.33 -8.68 -3.02
C LEU A 125 13.50 -9.82 -2.45
N ILE A 126 12.95 -10.64 -3.30
CA ILE A 126 12.03 -11.69 -2.88
C ILE A 126 12.50 -13.10 -3.25
#